data_0df4cfcdc451fd33ee65a852044f59d3
#
_entry.id   0df4cfcdc451fd33ee65a852044f59d3
#
_cell.length_a   1.000
_cell.length_b   1.000
_cell.length_c   1.000
_cell.angle_alpha   90.00
_cell.angle_beta   90.00
_cell.angle_gamma   90.00
#
_symmetry.space_group_name_H-M   'P 1'
#
loop_
_entity.id
_entity.type
_entity.pdbx_description
1 polymer ?
#
loop_
_entity_poly.entity_id
_entity_poly.type
_entity_poly.pdbx_seq_one_letter_code
_entity_poly.pdbx_strand_id
1 'polypeptide(L)'
;MLIVRLVFIFILLCTQSLAEINISHAIAMHGHPKYDNNFKNVDYVNPKATKGGKVVFSVIGSYDTFNPFTLKGDSVAGIGNLFETLTTSSSDEAFTEYGLLAETIEWPEDRSWVAFNLRKDAKWHDGKSVTPEDVIWTFNTFYWTEL
;
A
#
# COMPACT_ATOMS: atom_id res chain seq x y z
N MET A 1 27.50 -49.88 -8.13
CA MET A 1 26.04 -49.85 -7.80
C MET A 1 25.69 -49.06 -6.53
N LEU A 2 26.54 -49.06 -5.50
CA LEU A 2 26.28 -48.33 -4.23
C LEU A 2 26.37 -46.80 -4.41
N ILE A 3 27.36 -46.31 -5.15
CA ILE A 3 27.58 -44.85 -5.37
C ILE A 3 26.41 -44.20 -6.17
N VAL A 4 25.86 -44.93 -7.16
CA VAL A 4 24.73 -44.44 -7.95
C VAL A 4 23.46 -44.32 -7.09
N ARG A 5 23.27 -45.23 -6.12
CA ARG A 5 22.16 -45.14 -5.12
C ARG A 5 22.30 -43.98 -4.16
N LEU A 6 23.52 -43.64 -3.73
CA LEU A 6 23.79 -42.50 -2.86
C LEU A 6 23.54 -41.17 -3.55
N VAL A 7 23.90 -41.02 -4.83
CA VAL A 7 23.65 -39.83 -5.62
C VAL A 7 22.13 -39.63 -5.86
N PHE A 8 21.40 -40.73 -6.08
CA PHE A 8 19.94 -40.65 -6.26
C PHE A 8 19.19 -40.25 -4.98
N ILE A 9 19.67 -40.65 -3.81
CA ILE A 9 19.10 -40.26 -2.53
C ILE A 9 19.40 -38.79 -2.21
N PHE A 10 20.55 -38.26 -2.65
CA PHE A 10 20.89 -36.84 -2.47
C PHE A 10 20.07 -35.91 -3.34
N ILE A 11 19.64 -36.32 -4.53
CA ILE A 11 18.78 -35.54 -5.44
C ILE A 11 17.33 -35.51 -4.94
N LEU A 12 16.86 -36.53 -4.20
CA LEU A 12 15.50 -36.56 -3.64
C LEU A 12 15.35 -35.69 -2.37
N LEU A 13 16.44 -35.19 -1.78
CA LEU A 13 16.42 -34.31 -0.60
C LEU A 13 16.40 -32.81 -0.95
N CYS A 14 16.35 -32.43 -2.24
CA CYS A 14 15.95 -31.09 -2.63
C CYS A 14 14.44 -30.91 -2.38
N THR A 15 14.07 -30.81 -1.10
CA THR A 15 12.76 -30.31 -0.73
C THR A 15 12.67 -28.88 -1.25
N GLN A 16 11.81 -28.66 -2.22
CA GLN A 16 11.42 -27.30 -2.60
C GLN A 16 10.82 -26.66 -1.36
N SER A 17 11.56 -25.78 -0.73
CA SER A 17 10.99 -24.87 0.26
C SER A 17 9.96 -24.03 -0.48
N LEU A 18 8.70 -24.36 -0.31
CA LEU A 18 7.64 -23.44 -0.69
C LEU A 18 7.84 -22.20 0.18
N ALA A 19 8.24 -21.10 -0.42
CA ALA A 19 8.36 -19.84 0.30
C ALA A 19 7.00 -19.55 0.96
N GLU A 20 7.02 -19.39 2.28
CA GLU A 20 5.82 -19.02 3.03
C GLU A 20 5.37 -17.65 2.57
N ILE A 21 4.10 -17.54 2.19
CA ILE A 21 3.49 -16.27 1.78
C ILE A 21 2.82 -15.66 3.00
N ASN A 22 3.27 -14.48 3.38
CA ASN A 22 2.64 -13.66 4.39
C ASN A 22 1.45 -12.94 3.77
N ILE A 23 0.31 -12.92 4.48
CA ILE A 23 -0.89 -12.17 4.11
C ILE A 23 -1.32 -11.38 5.34
N SER A 24 -1.37 -10.06 5.25
CA SER A 24 -1.72 -9.21 6.39
C SER A 24 -2.40 -7.90 5.93
N HIS A 25 -3.07 -7.24 6.87
CA HIS A 25 -3.63 -5.90 6.72
C HIS A 25 -2.54 -4.80 6.72
N ALA A 26 -1.33 -5.13 7.12
CA ALA A 26 -0.21 -4.21 7.21
C ALA A 26 1.11 -4.94 6.99
N ILE A 27 2.12 -4.21 6.53
CA ILE A 27 3.49 -4.68 6.38
C ILE A 27 4.45 -3.76 7.15
N ALA A 28 5.23 -4.33 8.05
CA ALA A 28 6.28 -3.62 8.78
C ALA A 28 7.66 -3.95 8.21
N MET A 29 8.55 -2.96 8.15
CA MET A 29 9.95 -3.18 7.78
C MET A 29 10.67 -4.00 8.85
N HIS A 30 10.35 -3.76 10.13
CA HIS A 30 10.91 -4.44 11.29
C HIS A 30 9.81 -4.80 12.28
N GLY A 31 9.89 -6.02 12.84
CA GLY A 31 8.94 -6.49 13.85
C GLY A 31 7.54 -6.71 13.31
N HIS A 32 6.55 -6.32 14.11
CA HIS A 32 5.13 -6.47 13.80
C HIS A 32 4.43 -5.11 13.83
N PRO A 33 3.37 -4.91 13.02
CA PRO A 33 2.54 -3.72 13.07
C PRO A 33 2.02 -3.46 14.50
N LYS A 34 1.98 -2.19 14.89
CA LYS A 34 1.46 -1.76 16.20
C LYS A 34 -0.02 -2.06 16.36
N TYR A 35 -0.78 -1.82 15.32
CA TYR A 35 -2.23 -2.05 15.29
C TYR A 35 -2.54 -3.40 14.67
N ASP A 36 -3.44 -4.17 15.30
CA ASP A 36 -3.94 -5.42 14.77
C ASP A 36 -4.96 -5.20 13.64
N ASN A 37 -5.38 -6.28 12.97
CA ASN A 37 -6.32 -6.21 11.85
C ASN A 37 -7.74 -5.78 12.22
N ASN A 38 -8.06 -5.71 13.51
CA ASN A 38 -9.37 -5.31 14.02
C ASN A 38 -9.39 -3.89 14.59
N PHE A 39 -8.27 -3.14 14.49
CA PHE A 39 -8.23 -1.78 15.00
C PHE A 39 -9.27 -0.90 14.32
N LYS A 40 -9.90 -0.02 15.09
CA LYS A 40 -10.94 0.89 14.59
C LYS A 40 -10.44 2.31 14.40
N ASN A 41 -9.42 2.68 15.12
CA ASN A 41 -8.77 3.97 15.06
C ASN A 41 -7.35 3.86 15.62
N VAL A 42 -6.49 4.73 15.17
CA VAL A 42 -5.14 4.90 15.71
C VAL A 42 -5.19 5.65 17.05
N ASP A 43 -4.20 5.45 17.91
CA ASP A 43 -4.22 5.93 19.30
C ASP A 43 -4.26 7.47 19.43
N TYR A 44 -3.71 8.20 18.46
CA TYR A 44 -3.68 9.66 18.47
C TYR A 44 -4.97 10.32 17.94
N VAL A 45 -5.98 9.54 17.55
CA VAL A 45 -7.26 10.05 17.07
C VAL A 45 -8.32 9.94 18.17
N ASN A 46 -9.10 10.99 18.36
CA ASN A 46 -10.28 10.95 19.24
C ASN A 46 -11.49 10.41 18.47
N PRO A 47 -11.91 9.15 18.70
CA PRO A 47 -13.05 8.55 17.98
C PRO A 47 -14.40 9.21 18.32
N LYS A 48 -14.45 10.00 19.42
CA LYS A 48 -15.64 10.74 19.86
C LYS A 48 -15.66 12.18 19.36
N ALA A 49 -14.67 12.59 18.55
CA ALA A 49 -14.66 13.93 17.98
C ALA A 49 -15.90 14.18 17.13
N THR A 50 -16.48 15.35 17.26
CA THR A 50 -17.62 15.78 16.44
C THR A 50 -17.22 15.84 14.98
N LYS A 51 -17.99 15.16 14.12
CA LYS A 51 -17.76 15.18 12.67
C LYS A 51 -18.28 16.48 12.07
N GLY A 52 -17.54 17.04 11.10
CA GLY A 52 -17.94 18.22 10.36
C GLY A 52 -17.29 19.50 10.88
N GLY A 53 -17.81 20.64 10.42
CA GLY A 53 -17.23 21.95 10.70
C GLY A 53 -16.42 22.48 9.50
N LYS A 54 -15.72 23.61 9.73
CA LYS A 54 -14.87 24.28 8.74
C LYS A 54 -13.50 24.55 9.34
N VAL A 55 -12.46 24.10 8.68
CA VAL A 55 -11.07 24.45 8.99
C VAL A 55 -10.54 25.32 7.87
N VAL A 56 -9.87 26.41 8.20
CA VAL A 56 -9.23 27.28 7.22
C VAL A 56 -7.74 27.25 7.46
N PHE A 57 -7.00 26.80 6.47
CA PHE A 57 -5.55 26.83 6.45
C PHE A 57 -5.06 27.98 5.59
N SER A 58 -3.90 28.52 5.90
CA SER A 58 -3.18 29.47 5.06
C SER A 58 -1.85 28.89 4.65
N VAL A 59 -1.47 29.14 3.41
CA VAL A 59 -0.16 28.79 2.87
C VAL A 59 0.44 30.00 2.18
N ILE A 60 1.78 30.07 2.13
CA ILE A 60 2.50 31.11 1.41
C ILE A 60 2.75 30.58 0.00
N GLY A 61 2.46 31.41 -1.02
CA GLY A 61 2.64 31.08 -2.42
C GLY A 61 1.37 31.24 -3.25
N SER A 62 1.41 30.75 -4.46
CA SER A 62 0.28 30.70 -5.40
C SER A 62 0.14 29.31 -6.00
N TYR A 63 -0.82 29.11 -6.88
CA TYR A 63 -0.97 27.92 -7.68
C TYR A 63 -1.41 28.28 -9.09
N ASP A 64 -1.08 27.43 -10.05
CA ASP A 64 -1.51 27.56 -11.44
C ASP A 64 -2.16 26.29 -11.99
N THR A 65 -2.14 25.19 -11.23
CA THR A 65 -2.74 23.93 -11.62
C THR A 65 -3.45 23.20 -10.47
N PHE A 66 -4.53 22.48 -10.81
CA PHE A 66 -5.18 21.51 -9.93
C PHE A 66 -4.71 20.07 -10.18
N ASN A 67 -3.79 19.86 -11.12
CA ASN A 67 -3.23 18.56 -11.37
C ASN A 67 -1.88 18.41 -10.61
N PRO A 68 -1.82 17.61 -9.53
CA PRO A 68 -0.58 17.44 -8.75
C PRO A 68 0.46 16.56 -9.44
N PHE A 69 0.13 15.97 -10.57
CA PHE A 69 0.97 14.99 -11.26
C PHE A 69 1.74 15.59 -12.44
N THR A 70 1.60 16.88 -12.70
CA THR A 70 2.38 17.55 -13.76
C THR A 70 3.78 17.90 -13.27
N LEU A 71 4.78 17.76 -14.15
CA LEU A 71 6.17 18.13 -13.85
C LEU A 71 6.38 19.65 -13.82
N LYS A 72 5.48 20.42 -14.37
CA LYS A 72 5.56 21.89 -14.46
C LYS A 72 4.34 22.51 -13.82
N GLY A 73 4.56 23.65 -13.18
CA GLY A 73 3.52 24.40 -12.49
C GLY A 73 3.50 24.14 -10.99
N ASP A 74 2.75 24.96 -10.29
CA ASP A 74 2.54 24.90 -8.85
C ASP A 74 1.14 24.35 -8.56
N SER A 75 1.06 23.16 -7.99
CA SER A 75 -0.23 22.57 -7.65
C SER A 75 -0.85 23.23 -6.43
N VAL A 76 -2.20 23.30 -6.42
CA VAL A 76 -2.93 23.88 -5.29
C VAL A 76 -2.65 23.11 -4.00
N ALA A 77 -2.40 23.83 -2.92
CA ALA A 77 -2.16 23.23 -1.60
C ALA A 77 -3.35 22.40 -1.14
N GLY A 78 -3.08 21.21 -0.58
CA GLY A 78 -4.08 20.29 -0.07
C GLY A 78 -4.75 19.41 -1.12
N ILE A 79 -4.36 19.50 -2.40
CA ILE A 79 -4.92 18.67 -3.47
C ILE A 79 -4.72 17.17 -3.20
N GLY A 80 -3.63 16.79 -2.52
CA GLY A 80 -3.36 15.40 -2.15
C GLY A 80 -4.43 14.76 -1.27
N ASN A 81 -5.23 15.56 -0.55
CA ASN A 81 -6.34 15.04 0.27
C ASN A 81 -7.53 14.51 -0.58
N LEU A 82 -7.50 14.66 -1.90
CA LEU A 82 -8.51 14.14 -2.81
C LEU A 82 -8.17 12.74 -3.31
N PHE A 83 -6.98 12.22 -3.00
CA PHE A 83 -6.50 10.94 -3.50
C PHE A 83 -6.19 10.00 -2.35
N GLU A 84 -6.58 8.75 -2.49
CA GLU A 84 -6.20 7.67 -1.61
C GLU A 84 -5.13 6.80 -2.26
N THR A 85 -4.29 6.20 -1.43
CA THR A 85 -3.20 5.30 -1.85
C THR A 85 -3.56 3.85 -1.52
N LEU A 86 -2.80 2.90 -2.05
CA LEU A 86 -2.99 1.47 -1.72
C LEU A 86 -2.78 1.21 -0.22
N THR A 87 -1.80 1.91 0.37
CA THR A 87 -1.43 1.80 1.79
C THR A 87 -1.30 3.19 2.40
N THR A 88 -1.29 3.25 3.71
CA THR A 88 -1.03 4.48 4.49
C THR A 88 -0.16 4.17 5.69
N SER A 89 0.71 5.10 6.04
CA SER A 89 1.51 5.03 7.27
C SER A 89 0.76 5.60 8.47
N SER A 90 1.20 5.23 9.67
CA SER A 90 0.72 5.83 10.92
C SER A 90 1.75 6.81 11.48
N SER A 91 1.28 7.96 12.01
CA SER A 91 2.17 8.99 12.54
C SER A 91 2.89 8.58 13.84
N ASP A 92 2.45 7.53 14.51
CA ASP A 92 2.99 7.04 15.78
C ASP A 92 3.73 5.70 15.64
N GLU A 93 3.98 5.28 14.42
CA GLU A 93 4.71 4.08 14.10
C GLU A 93 5.57 4.30 12.84
N ALA A 94 6.87 4.03 12.95
CA ALA A 94 7.80 4.19 11.84
C ALA A 94 7.86 2.91 10.99
N PHE A 95 8.04 3.09 9.67
CA PHE A 95 8.33 2.01 8.73
C PHE A 95 7.27 0.91 8.66
N THR A 96 6.02 1.24 8.92
CA THR A 96 4.87 0.34 8.78
C THR A 96 3.84 0.97 7.86
N GLU A 97 3.35 0.18 6.92
CA GLU A 97 2.30 0.55 5.97
C GLU A 97 1.07 -0.30 6.21
N TYR A 98 -0.06 0.35 6.41
CA TYR A 98 -1.38 -0.25 6.60
C TYR A 98 -2.17 -0.19 5.30
N GLY A 99 -2.92 -1.24 4.99
CA GLY A 99 -3.80 -1.23 3.82
C GLY A 99 -4.87 -0.14 3.92
N LEU A 100 -5.00 0.67 2.86
CA LEU A 100 -6.03 1.71 2.71
C LEU A 100 -7.00 1.31 1.60
N LEU A 101 -6.69 1.53 0.32
CA LEU A 101 -7.45 0.92 -0.79
C LEU A 101 -7.22 -0.59 -0.87
N ALA A 102 -6.04 -1.07 -0.43
CA ALA A 102 -5.80 -2.49 -0.23
C ALA A 102 -6.45 -2.97 1.07
N GLU A 103 -7.14 -4.11 1.01
CA GLU A 103 -7.66 -4.82 2.18
C GLU A 103 -6.56 -5.64 2.84
N THR A 104 -5.75 -6.34 2.02
CA THR A 104 -4.60 -7.11 2.45
C THR A 104 -3.41 -6.90 1.53
N ILE A 105 -2.23 -7.13 2.09
CA ILE A 105 -0.94 -7.09 1.43
C ILE A 105 -0.36 -8.49 1.53
N GLU A 106 0.19 -9.01 0.42
CA GLU A 106 0.82 -10.32 0.36
C GLU A 106 2.29 -10.18 -0.05
N TRP A 107 3.16 -10.92 0.59
CA TRP A 107 4.58 -10.94 0.25
C TRP A 107 5.22 -12.27 0.68
N PRO A 108 6.25 -12.77 -0.03
CA PRO A 108 7.05 -13.91 0.43
C PRO A 108 8.04 -13.48 1.52
N GLU A 109 8.59 -14.44 2.24
CA GLU A 109 9.57 -14.18 3.30
C GLU A 109 10.80 -13.41 2.79
N ASP A 110 11.24 -13.68 1.57
CA ASP A 110 12.38 -13.00 0.91
C ASP A 110 12.04 -11.61 0.36
N ARG A 111 10.76 -11.18 0.45
CA ARG A 111 10.25 -9.89 -0.05
C ARG A 111 10.56 -9.59 -1.52
N SER A 112 10.69 -10.62 -2.35
CA SER A 112 10.99 -10.49 -3.78
C SER A 112 9.84 -9.88 -4.59
N TRP A 113 8.61 -9.94 -4.08
CA TRP A 113 7.44 -9.32 -4.68
C TRP A 113 6.43 -8.89 -3.58
N VAL A 114 5.49 -8.06 -3.98
CA VAL A 114 4.34 -7.67 -3.16
C VAL A 114 3.08 -7.69 -4.03
N ALA A 115 1.98 -8.16 -3.45
CA ALA A 115 0.66 -8.07 -4.08
C ALA A 115 -0.33 -7.38 -3.14
N PHE A 116 -1.32 -6.71 -3.72
CA PHE A 116 -2.35 -5.98 -3.01
C PHE A 116 -3.72 -6.51 -3.40
N ASN A 117 -4.52 -6.91 -2.43
CA ASN A 117 -5.91 -7.27 -2.63
C ASN A 117 -6.77 -6.04 -2.36
N LEU A 118 -7.39 -5.51 -3.39
CA LEU A 118 -8.20 -4.29 -3.27
C LEU A 118 -9.50 -4.56 -2.50
N ARG A 119 -9.94 -3.55 -1.72
CA ARG A 119 -11.25 -3.57 -1.07
C ARG A 119 -12.35 -3.61 -2.13
N LYS A 120 -13.33 -4.48 -1.93
CA LYS A 120 -14.47 -4.61 -2.85
C LYS A 120 -15.39 -3.38 -2.88
N ASP A 121 -15.36 -2.59 -1.81
CA ASP A 121 -16.15 -1.37 -1.65
C ASP A 121 -15.40 -0.09 -2.02
N ALA A 122 -14.11 -0.22 -2.45
CA ALA A 122 -13.33 0.90 -2.95
C ALA A 122 -13.96 1.50 -4.21
N LYS A 123 -14.20 2.81 -4.20
CA LYS A 123 -14.88 3.52 -5.29
C LYS A 123 -14.22 4.85 -5.61
N TRP A 124 -14.27 5.18 -6.88
CA TRP A 124 -14.00 6.52 -7.36
C TRP A 124 -15.07 7.52 -6.90
N HIS A 125 -14.80 8.82 -7.00
CA HIS A 125 -15.76 9.89 -6.65
C HIS A 125 -17.03 9.83 -7.48
N ASP A 126 -17.03 9.24 -8.68
CA ASP A 126 -18.20 9.04 -9.53
C ASP A 126 -19.00 7.77 -9.16
N GLY A 127 -18.56 7.02 -8.16
CA GLY A 127 -19.20 5.81 -7.66
C GLY A 127 -18.80 4.51 -8.35
N LYS A 128 -17.97 4.57 -9.40
CA LYS A 128 -17.41 3.36 -10.02
C LYS A 128 -16.42 2.66 -9.09
N SER A 129 -16.34 1.35 -9.19
CA SER A 129 -15.36 0.57 -8.40
C SER A 129 -13.93 0.87 -8.87
N VAL A 130 -13.00 0.95 -7.92
CA VAL A 130 -11.57 0.95 -8.20
C VAL A 130 -11.14 -0.46 -8.58
N THR A 131 -10.41 -0.60 -9.66
CA THR A 131 -9.99 -1.90 -10.21
C THR A 131 -8.47 -2.08 -10.21
N PRO A 132 -7.96 -3.32 -10.31
CA PRO A 132 -6.52 -3.55 -10.50
C PRO A 132 -5.97 -2.87 -11.77
N GLU A 133 -6.79 -2.76 -12.81
CA GLU A 133 -6.42 -2.10 -14.07
C GLU A 133 -6.16 -0.61 -13.86
N ASP A 134 -6.92 0.05 -12.98
CA ASP A 134 -6.69 1.46 -12.61
C ASP A 134 -5.33 1.65 -11.93
N VAL A 135 -4.97 0.72 -11.03
CA VAL A 135 -3.67 0.71 -10.34
C VAL A 135 -2.53 0.51 -11.33
N ILE A 136 -2.66 -0.50 -12.21
CA ILE A 136 -1.66 -0.81 -13.24
C ILE A 136 -1.51 0.37 -14.21
N TRP A 137 -2.62 0.98 -14.63
CA TRP A 137 -2.59 2.16 -15.50
C TRP A 137 -1.84 3.32 -14.84
N THR A 138 -2.14 3.60 -13.57
CA THR A 138 -1.49 4.66 -12.81
C THR A 138 0.02 4.42 -12.72
N PHE A 139 0.42 3.20 -12.35
CA PHE A 139 1.83 2.82 -12.26
C PHE A 139 2.54 2.99 -13.61
N ASN A 140 1.97 2.46 -14.69
CA ASN A 140 2.53 2.56 -16.02
C ASN A 140 2.65 4.01 -16.49
N THR A 141 1.64 4.84 -16.19
CA THR A 141 1.65 6.27 -16.59
C THR A 141 2.78 7.03 -15.90
N PHE A 142 3.04 6.77 -14.62
CA PHE A 142 4.08 7.48 -13.88
C PHE A 142 5.50 6.96 -14.11
N TYR A 143 5.67 5.67 -14.37
CA TYR A 143 7.00 5.07 -14.47
C TYR A 143 7.49 4.82 -15.89
N TRP A 144 6.58 4.70 -16.88
CA TRP A 144 6.94 4.34 -18.24
C TRP A 144 6.59 5.41 -19.28
N THR A 145 5.85 6.46 -18.91
CA THR A 145 5.65 7.59 -19.81
C THR A 145 6.78 8.57 -19.54
N GLU A 146 7.67 8.75 -20.50
CA GLU A 146 8.57 9.93 -20.52
C GLU A 146 7.66 11.16 -20.65
N LEU A 147 7.43 11.84 -19.54
CA LEU A 147 6.64 13.08 -19.47
C LEU A 147 7.49 14.26 -19.93
#